data_777d51dccbe98b5bfea0007dabdef920
#
_entry.id   777d51dccbe98b5bfea0007dabdef920
#
_cell.length_a   1.000
_cell.length_b   1.000
_cell.length_c   1.000
_cell.angle_alpha   90.00
_cell.angle_beta   90.00
_cell.angle_gamma   90.00
#
_symmetry.space_group_name_H-M   'P 1'
#
loop_
_entity.id
_entity.type
_entity.pdbx_description
1 polymer ?
#
loop_
_entity_poly.entity_id
_entity_poly.type
_entity_poly.pdbx_seq_one_letter_code
_entity_poly.pdbx_strand_id
1 'polypeptide(L)'
;MRGIILAAGKGSRLNGTIGDKPKCLLRVGGKTLVERQIETLRSVGIDDIAIVVGCQADQVRRTCGSRITYVENTKFAQTNSLYSLWMARPLLYDGFVVMNCDVLFHPQMLTDLVTACHDDALLIAYQEDDAEPFGDEEMKIRVSRGRVRDIAKTLPAADADGENVGVVKFGRDGARLLASLLDQRVAAGGLKDWAPRAFGDFARIRPLHAIGTRGYPWTEIDFPEDYERAVRDILPAIEGDDVALASDRRPATAVIEQPDATIVVRAVRMRADTDTMPLSPASGE
;
A
#
# COMPACT_ATOMS: atom_id res chain seq x y z
N MET A 1 -11.02 -0.88 10.70
CA MET A 1 -10.26 -1.24 9.47
C MET A 1 -9.76 -2.66 9.62
N ARG A 2 -9.79 -3.47 8.58
CA ARG A 2 -9.36 -4.88 8.59
C ARG A 2 -8.07 -5.07 7.80
N GLY A 3 -7.21 -6.01 8.22
CA GLY A 3 -6.09 -6.48 7.40
C GLY A 3 -6.51 -7.69 6.57
N ILE A 4 -6.18 -7.69 5.28
CA ILE A 4 -6.41 -8.82 4.36
C ILE A 4 -5.05 -9.25 3.80
N ILE A 5 -4.66 -10.51 4.01
CA ILE A 5 -3.43 -11.07 3.45
C ILE A 5 -3.80 -12.08 2.35
N LEU A 6 -3.31 -11.87 1.14
CA LEU A 6 -3.54 -12.78 0.01
C LEU A 6 -2.48 -13.87 -0.01
N ALA A 7 -2.80 -15.04 0.51
CA ALA A 7 -1.88 -16.14 0.73
C ALA A 7 -2.31 -17.47 0.08
N ALA A 8 -3.11 -17.42 -1.01
CA ALA A 8 -3.63 -18.62 -1.64
C ALA A 8 -2.66 -19.30 -2.63
N GLY A 9 -1.60 -18.61 -3.07
CA GLY A 9 -0.69 -19.04 -4.12
C GLY A 9 0.23 -20.22 -3.74
N LYS A 10 0.69 -20.96 -4.76
CA LYS A 10 1.60 -22.12 -4.58
C LYS A 10 3.05 -21.71 -4.34
N GLY A 11 3.51 -20.55 -4.85
CA GLY A 11 4.92 -20.17 -4.81
C GLY A 11 5.84 -21.10 -5.61
N SER A 12 5.38 -21.63 -6.74
CA SER A 12 6.06 -22.68 -7.51
C SER A 12 7.46 -22.30 -8.01
N ARG A 13 7.76 -21.01 -8.17
CA ARG A 13 9.10 -20.53 -8.57
C ARG A 13 10.17 -20.72 -7.48
N LEU A 14 9.75 -20.91 -6.24
CA LEU A 14 10.61 -21.10 -5.06
C LEU A 14 10.75 -22.57 -4.63
N ASN A 15 10.24 -23.53 -5.40
CA ASN A 15 10.18 -24.96 -5.00
C ASN A 15 11.53 -25.54 -4.56
N GLY A 16 12.64 -25.08 -5.15
CA GLY A 16 14.00 -25.47 -4.73
C GLY A 16 14.40 -24.93 -3.34
N THR A 17 13.81 -23.83 -2.91
CA THR A 17 14.16 -23.10 -1.68
C THR A 17 13.22 -23.47 -0.51
N ILE A 18 11.91 -23.60 -0.80
CA ILE A 18 10.88 -23.79 0.24
C ILE A 18 10.26 -25.19 0.22
N GLY A 19 10.61 -26.05 -0.77
CA GLY A 19 9.94 -27.31 -1.02
C GLY A 19 8.46 -27.08 -1.34
N ASP A 20 7.57 -27.96 -0.86
CA ASP A 20 6.13 -27.87 -1.12
C ASP A 20 5.38 -26.89 -0.20
N LYS A 21 6.08 -26.05 0.58
CA LYS A 21 5.42 -25.14 1.53
C LYS A 21 4.77 -23.95 0.81
N PRO A 22 3.64 -23.43 1.33
CA PRO A 22 3.09 -22.18 0.83
C PRO A 22 4.08 -21.02 0.97
N LYS A 23 4.14 -20.14 -0.04
CA LYS A 23 5.08 -18.99 -0.08
C LYS A 23 5.00 -18.11 1.18
N CYS A 24 3.80 -17.89 1.71
CA CYS A 24 3.59 -17.11 2.93
C CYS A 24 4.24 -17.71 4.18
N LEU A 25 4.57 -19.02 4.17
CA LEU A 25 5.26 -19.72 5.24
C LEU A 25 6.79 -19.78 5.04
N LEU A 26 7.31 -19.10 4.02
CA LEU A 26 8.76 -18.92 3.85
C LEU A 26 9.32 -18.19 5.08
N ARG A 27 10.35 -18.78 5.69
CA ARG A 27 11.01 -18.18 6.85
C ARG A 27 12.12 -17.25 6.40
N VAL A 28 12.02 -15.99 6.82
CA VAL A 28 13.08 -15.00 6.65
C VAL A 28 13.58 -14.64 8.04
N GLY A 29 14.75 -15.13 8.41
CA GLY A 29 15.20 -15.11 9.80
C GLY A 29 14.35 -15.99 10.72
N GLY A 30 14.01 -15.50 11.90
CA GLY A 30 13.26 -16.24 12.93
C GLY A 30 11.78 -16.48 12.65
N LYS A 31 11.16 -15.75 11.68
CA LYS A 31 9.72 -15.72 11.45
C LYS A 31 9.35 -15.98 9.99
N THR A 32 8.14 -16.46 9.74
CA THR A 32 7.59 -16.55 8.38
C THR A 32 7.12 -15.17 7.88
N LEU A 33 7.00 -15.03 6.57
CA LEU A 33 6.48 -13.78 5.96
C LEU A 33 5.11 -13.41 6.53
N VAL A 34 4.20 -14.37 6.61
CA VAL A 34 2.84 -14.11 7.13
C VAL A 34 2.85 -13.74 8.62
N GLU A 35 3.73 -14.33 9.44
CA GLU A 35 3.88 -13.93 10.85
C GLU A 35 4.35 -12.48 10.97
N ARG A 36 5.34 -12.07 10.16
CA ARG A 36 5.82 -10.68 10.11
C ARG A 36 4.71 -9.72 9.70
N GLN A 37 3.93 -10.05 8.68
CA GLN A 37 2.81 -9.22 8.22
C GLN A 37 1.70 -9.10 9.26
N ILE A 38 1.36 -10.17 9.97
CA ILE A 38 0.40 -10.15 11.08
C ILE A 38 0.89 -9.23 12.20
N GLU A 39 2.16 -9.32 12.58
CA GLU A 39 2.76 -8.47 13.60
C GLU A 39 2.76 -7.00 13.16
N THR A 40 3.11 -6.72 11.91
CA THR A 40 3.11 -5.35 11.35
C THR A 40 1.69 -4.77 11.31
N LEU A 41 0.66 -5.55 10.96
CA LEU A 41 -0.73 -5.10 11.03
C LEU A 41 -1.13 -4.75 12.47
N ARG A 42 -0.79 -5.60 13.43
CA ARG A 42 -1.07 -5.36 14.85
C ARG A 42 -0.34 -4.15 15.42
N SER A 43 0.89 -3.90 14.99
CA SER A 43 1.66 -2.74 15.46
C SER A 43 1.03 -1.39 15.11
N VAL A 44 0.19 -1.35 14.06
CA VAL A 44 -0.60 -0.16 13.66
C VAL A 44 -2.05 -0.21 14.15
N GLY A 45 -2.40 -1.13 15.07
CA GLY A 45 -3.73 -1.24 15.67
C GLY A 45 -4.76 -1.98 14.79
N ILE A 46 -4.32 -2.76 13.81
CA ILE A 46 -5.19 -3.60 12.97
C ILE A 46 -5.16 -5.04 13.51
N ASP A 47 -6.07 -5.35 14.44
CA ASP A 47 -6.19 -6.66 15.07
C ASP A 47 -7.17 -7.61 14.35
N ASP A 48 -8.14 -7.05 13.61
CA ASP A 48 -9.09 -7.81 12.81
C ASP A 48 -8.44 -8.18 11.47
N ILE A 49 -7.87 -9.39 11.41
CA ILE A 49 -7.06 -9.87 10.29
C ILE A 49 -7.75 -11.08 9.64
N ALA A 50 -7.83 -11.05 8.32
CA ALA A 50 -8.25 -12.18 7.51
C ALA A 50 -7.14 -12.60 6.54
N ILE A 51 -6.98 -13.90 6.34
CA ILE A 51 -6.04 -14.48 5.38
C ILE A 51 -6.81 -15.28 4.35
N VAL A 52 -6.59 -14.94 3.08
CA VAL A 52 -7.10 -15.76 1.98
C VAL A 52 -6.11 -16.88 1.72
N VAL A 53 -6.52 -18.09 2.05
CA VAL A 53 -5.71 -19.31 1.94
C VAL A 53 -6.11 -20.15 0.74
N GLY A 54 -5.25 -21.04 0.28
CA GLY A 54 -5.50 -21.95 -0.84
C GLY A 54 -4.58 -23.13 -0.80
N CYS A 55 -3.40 -23.03 -1.40
CA CYS A 55 -2.39 -24.08 -1.33
C CYS A 55 -2.04 -24.41 0.13
N GLN A 56 -2.20 -25.67 0.52
CA GLN A 56 -1.91 -26.15 1.89
C GLN A 56 -2.52 -25.29 3.02
N ALA A 57 -3.78 -24.88 2.84
CA ALA A 57 -4.53 -24.01 3.75
C ALA A 57 -4.40 -24.41 5.24
N ASP A 58 -4.39 -25.71 5.53
CA ASP A 58 -4.27 -26.22 6.91
C ASP A 58 -2.91 -25.93 7.54
N GLN A 59 -1.85 -25.88 6.75
CA GLN A 59 -0.52 -25.49 7.25
C GLN A 59 -0.51 -24.02 7.67
N VAL A 60 -1.11 -23.15 6.85
CA VAL A 60 -1.24 -21.73 7.16
C VAL A 60 -2.09 -21.52 8.42
N ARG A 61 -3.23 -22.22 8.53
CA ARG A 61 -4.10 -22.17 9.72
C ARG A 61 -3.37 -22.58 11.00
N ARG A 62 -2.59 -23.68 10.92
CA ARG A 62 -1.80 -24.14 12.09
C ARG A 62 -0.73 -23.13 12.51
N THR A 63 -0.10 -22.46 11.55
CA THR A 63 0.94 -21.46 11.82
C THR A 63 0.36 -20.18 12.39
N CYS A 64 -0.72 -19.65 11.79
CA CYS A 64 -1.27 -18.35 12.17
C CYS A 64 -2.29 -18.41 13.32
N GLY A 65 -2.82 -19.61 13.64
CA GLY A 65 -3.69 -19.86 14.79
C GLY A 65 -5.13 -19.40 14.63
N SER A 66 -5.91 -19.49 15.72
CA SER A 66 -7.37 -19.34 15.72
C SER A 66 -7.86 -17.89 15.80
N ARG A 67 -6.99 -16.92 16.05
CA ARG A 67 -7.36 -15.49 16.13
C ARG A 67 -7.36 -14.77 14.77
N ILE A 68 -7.38 -15.54 13.70
CA ILE A 68 -7.38 -15.07 12.31
C ILE A 68 -8.66 -15.58 11.64
N THR A 69 -9.29 -14.74 10.83
CA THR A 69 -10.37 -15.16 9.94
C THR A 69 -9.77 -15.76 8.68
N TYR A 70 -10.25 -16.93 8.25
CA TYR A 70 -9.77 -17.58 7.03
C TYR A 70 -10.82 -17.63 5.95
N VAL A 71 -10.44 -17.19 4.75
CA VAL A 71 -11.22 -17.35 3.53
C VAL A 71 -10.51 -18.33 2.62
N GLU A 72 -11.14 -19.44 2.24
CA GLU A 72 -10.49 -20.46 1.45
C GLU A 72 -10.82 -20.34 -0.03
N ASN A 73 -9.79 -20.09 -0.85
CA ASN A 73 -9.88 -20.17 -2.30
C ASN A 73 -9.58 -21.61 -2.75
N THR A 74 -10.58 -22.45 -2.87
CA THR A 74 -10.44 -23.84 -3.36
C THR A 74 -10.03 -23.93 -4.82
N LYS A 75 -10.19 -22.83 -5.59
CA LYS A 75 -9.83 -22.73 -7.01
C LYS A 75 -8.46 -22.08 -7.24
N PHE A 76 -7.63 -21.99 -6.20
CA PHE A 76 -6.33 -21.27 -6.26
C PHE A 76 -5.43 -21.69 -7.43
N ALA A 77 -5.48 -22.97 -7.84
CA ALA A 77 -4.68 -23.47 -8.96
C ALA A 77 -5.12 -22.97 -10.35
N GLN A 78 -6.34 -22.43 -10.48
CA GLN A 78 -6.96 -21.98 -11.72
C GLN A 78 -7.27 -20.48 -11.73
N THR A 79 -7.03 -19.80 -10.61
CA THR A 79 -7.36 -18.38 -10.40
C THR A 79 -6.13 -17.62 -9.91
N ASN A 80 -6.23 -16.28 -9.85
CA ASN A 80 -5.14 -15.44 -9.36
C ASN A 80 -5.61 -14.52 -8.21
N SER A 81 -4.79 -13.55 -7.82
CA SER A 81 -4.99 -12.69 -6.65
C SER A 81 -6.28 -11.88 -6.71
N LEU A 82 -6.77 -11.49 -7.89
CA LEU A 82 -8.07 -10.83 -8.03
C LEU A 82 -9.21 -11.71 -7.51
N TYR A 83 -9.25 -12.97 -7.91
CA TYR A 83 -10.27 -13.90 -7.45
C TYR A 83 -10.16 -14.19 -5.95
N SER A 84 -8.95 -14.29 -5.43
CA SER A 84 -8.69 -14.43 -3.99
C SER A 84 -9.23 -13.22 -3.20
N LEU A 85 -8.99 -12.00 -3.68
CA LEU A 85 -9.53 -10.78 -3.06
C LEU A 85 -11.06 -10.72 -3.20
N TRP A 86 -11.61 -11.12 -4.34
CA TRP A 86 -13.06 -11.21 -4.56
C TRP A 86 -13.74 -12.15 -3.57
N MET A 87 -13.13 -13.29 -3.24
CA MET A 87 -13.68 -14.19 -2.22
C MET A 87 -13.73 -13.55 -0.83
N ALA A 88 -12.80 -12.67 -0.52
CA ALA A 88 -12.79 -11.91 0.73
C ALA A 88 -13.75 -10.71 0.74
N ARG A 89 -14.46 -10.39 -0.37
CA ARG A 89 -15.29 -9.18 -0.48
C ARG A 89 -16.35 -9.00 0.61
N PRO A 90 -16.96 -10.06 1.20
CA PRO A 90 -17.89 -9.88 2.32
C PRO A 90 -17.24 -9.28 3.57
N LEU A 91 -15.91 -9.22 3.62
CA LEU A 91 -15.12 -8.73 4.75
C LEU A 91 -14.60 -7.30 4.55
N LEU A 92 -14.83 -6.64 3.39
CA LEU A 92 -14.17 -5.40 3.01
C LEU A 92 -14.90 -4.12 3.47
N TYR A 93 -16.16 -4.19 3.91
CA TYR A 93 -17.11 -3.06 3.97
C TYR A 93 -16.74 -1.87 4.87
N ASP A 94 -15.94 -2.06 5.92
CA ASP A 94 -15.56 -0.99 6.86
C ASP A 94 -14.19 -0.37 6.59
N GLY A 95 -13.67 -0.57 5.38
CA GLY A 95 -12.33 -0.21 5.00
C GLY A 95 -11.32 -1.27 5.43
N PHE A 96 -10.25 -1.40 4.64
CA PHE A 96 -9.25 -2.45 4.84
C PHE A 96 -7.89 -2.07 4.25
N VAL A 97 -6.88 -2.79 4.71
CA VAL A 97 -5.58 -2.89 4.04
C VAL A 97 -5.48 -4.28 3.44
N VAL A 98 -5.16 -4.37 2.16
CA VAL A 98 -4.80 -5.64 1.51
C VAL A 98 -3.32 -5.68 1.23
N MET A 99 -2.70 -6.84 1.44
CA MET A 99 -1.29 -7.06 1.13
C MET A 99 -1.04 -8.43 0.50
N ASN A 100 -0.06 -8.48 -0.39
CA ASN A 100 0.47 -9.72 -0.93
C ASN A 100 1.32 -10.42 0.14
N CYS A 101 1.20 -11.74 0.26
CA CYS A 101 1.88 -12.49 1.32
C CYS A 101 3.39 -12.69 1.10
N ASP A 102 3.90 -12.30 -0.05
CA ASP A 102 5.28 -12.48 -0.50
C ASP A 102 6.16 -11.24 -0.32
N VAL A 103 5.62 -10.20 0.25
CA VAL A 103 6.34 -8.95 0.46
C VAL A 103 6.94 -8.92 1.87
N LEU A 104 8.25 -8.77 1.94
CA LEU A 104 9.00 -8.39 3.13
C LEU A 104 9.23 -6.88 3.07
N PHE A 105 8.82 -6.13 4.11
CA PHE A 105 8.92 -4.68 4.10
C PHE A 105 9.09 -4.11 5.51
N HIS A 106 9.68 -2.93 5.60
CA HIS A 106 9.86 -2.22 6.87
C HIS A 106 8.50 -1.78 7.45
N PRO A 107 8.21 -2.01 8.75
CA PRO A 107 6.90 -1.70 9.38
C PRO A 107 6.47 -0.23 9.24
N GLN A 108 7.42 0.71 9.18
CA GLN A 108 7.11 2.13 8.99
C GLN A 108 6.34 2.40 7.69
N MET A 109 6.57 1.63 6.63
CA MET A 109 5.83 1.77 5.37
C MET A 109 4.32 1.57 5.56
N LEU A 110 3.91 0.58 6.39
CA LEU A 110 2.50 0.39 6.73
C LEU A 110 1.97 1.52 7.62
N THR A 111 2.78 1.99 8.57
CA THR A 111 2.43 3.16 9.40
C THR A 111 2.16 4.39 8.52
N ASP A 112 3.05 4.69 7.58
CA ASP A 112 2.92 5.82 6.65
C ASP A 112 1.65 5.69 5.78
N LEU A 113 1.34 4.48 5.29
CA LEU A 113 0.13 4.22 4.51
C LEU A 113 -1.14 4.41 5.35
N VAL A 114 -1.19 3.86 6.56
CA VAL A 114 -2.39 3.89 7.41
C VAL A 114 -2.66 5.29 7.93
N THR A 115 -1.61 6.04 8.30
CA THR A 115 -1.72 7.42 8.82
C THR A 115 -1.84 8.49 7.75
N ALA A 116 -1.61 8.14 6.46
CA ALA A 116 -1.82 9.06 5.35
C ALA A 116 -3.25 9.62 5.38
N CYS A 117 -3.40 10.93 5.08
CA CYS A 117 -4.68 11.64 5.08
C CYS A 117 -5.67 11.16 3.99
N HIS A 118 -5.25 10.27 3.11
CA HIS A 118 -6.06 9.74 2.02
C HIS A 118 -6.74 8.44 2.44
N ASP A 119 -8.04 8.34 2.18
CA ASP A 119 -8.83 7.12 2.46
C ASP A 119 -8.37 5.94 1.63
N ASP A 120 -8.08 6.19 0.34
CA ASP A 120 -7.70 5.17 -0.63
C ASP A 120 -6.29 5.45 -1.12
N ALA A 121 -5.34 4.57 -0.81
CA ALA A 121 -3.94 4.75 -1.12
C ALA A 121 -3.19 3.41 -1.29
N LEU A 122 -2.10 3.41 -2.04
CA LEU A 122 -1.20 2.28 -2.17
C LEU A 122 0.25 2.68 -1.90
N LEU A 123 1.07 1.71 -1.52
CA LEU A 123 2.52 1.88 -1.44
C LEU A 123 3.14 1.73 -2.83
N ILE A 124 3.99 2.70 -3.18
CA ILE A 124 4.79 2.70 -4.41
C ILE A 124 6.27 2.85 -4.07
N ALA A 125 7.11 2.00 -4.66
CA ALA A 125 8.53 2.22 -4.73
C ALA A 125 8.81 3.02 -6.01
N TYR A 126 9.09 4.31 -5.85
CA TYR A 126 9.46 5.16 -6.98
C TYR A 126 10.79 4.73 -7.57
N GLN A 127 10.90 4.79 -8.89
CA GLN A 127 12.15 4.54 -9.60
C GLN A 127 13.11 5.69 -9.31
N GLU A 128 14.35 5.36 -8.95
CA GLU A 128 15.44 6.34 -8.83
C GLU A 128 16.02 6.64 -10.23
N ASP A 129 16.55 7.84 -10.43
CA ASP A 129 17.03 8.30 -11.75
C ASP A 129 18.11 7.38 -12.36
N ASP A 130 18.94 6.75 -11.52
CA ASP A 130 20.03 5.86 -11.92
C ASP A 130 19.68 4.37 -11.82
N ALA A 131 18.39 4.01 -11.54
CA ALA A 131 17.98 2.64 -11.42
C ALA A 131 17.85 1.96 -12.79
N GLU A 132 18.05 0.63 -12.82
CA GLU A 132 17.77 -0.16 -14.01
C GLU A 132 16.29 -0.04 -14.39
N PRO A 133 15.96 0.01 -15.70
CA PRO A 133 14.57 0.05 -16.14
C PRO A 133 13.80 -1.18 -15.66
N PHE A 134 12.51 -0.98 -15.32
CA PHE A 134 11.62 -2.08 -14.97
C PHE A 134 11.54 -3.14 -16.08
N GLY A 135 11.59 -4.40 -15.69
CA GLY A 135 11.37 -5.55 -16.56
C GLY A 135 9.89 -5.87 -16.79
N ASP A 136 9.60 -7.12 -17.17
CA ASP A 136 8.24 -7.60 -17.48
C ASP A 136 7.52 -8.13 -16.23
N GLU A 137 8.24 -8.46 -15.15
CA GLU A 137 7.66 -9.07 -13.96
C GLU A 137 7.09 -8.03 -12.98
N GLU A 138 7.63 -6.81 -12.97
CA GLU A 138 7.22 -5.77 -12.05
C GLU A 138 5.82 -5.24 -12.36
N MET A 139 5.03 -5.00 -11.31
CA MET A 139 3.73 -4.36 -11.40
C MET A 139 3.93 -2.84 -11.42
N LYS A 140 4.16 -2.31 -12.61
CA LYS A 140 4.48 -0.90 -12.86
C LYS A 140 3.30 0.02 -12.61
N ILE A 141 3.59 1.22 -12.08
CA ILE A 141 2.60 2.24 -11.77
C ILE A 141 2.99 3.55 -12.46
N ARG A 142 2.01 4.21 -13.08
CA ARG A 142 2.09 5.59 -13.51
C ARG A 142 1.33 6.48 -12.55
N VAL A 143 1.96 7.57 -12.10
CA VAL A 143 1.42 8.53 -11.13
C VAL A 143 1.35 9.91 -11.76
N SER A 144 0.34 10.68 -11.44
CA SER A 144 0.29 12.10 -11.76
C SER A 144 -0.36 12.86 -10.62
N ARG A 145 0.33 13.87 -10.12
CA ARG A 145 -0.11 14.69 -8.99
C ARG A 145 -0.47 13.85 -7.76
N GLY A 146 0.40 12.88 -7.41
CA GLY A 146 0.23 11.98 -6.28
C GLY A 146 -0.90 10.94 -6.43
N ARG A 147 -1.49 10.78 -7.63
CA ARG A 147 -2.58 9.84 -7.91
C ARG A 147 -2.16 8.81 -8.94
N VAL A 148 -2.51 7.56 -8.68
CA VAL A 148 -2.35 6.47 -9.64
C VAL A 148 -3.17 6.77 -10.90
N ARG A 149 -2.54 6.66 -12.06
CA ARG A 149 -3.17 6.81 -13.38
C ARG A 149 -3.29 5.50 -14.12
N ASP A 150 -2.27 4.66 -13.94
CA ASP A 150 -2.26 3.31 -14.50
C ASP A 150 -1.46 2.37 -13.62
N ILE A 151 -1.82 1.09 -13.63
CA ILE A 151 -1.14 0.02 -12.90
C ILE A 151 -1.22 -1.27 -13.71
N ALA A 152 -0.11 -1.71 -14.26
CA ALA A 152 -0.05 -2.92 -15.08
C ALA A 152 1.40 -3.40 -15.28
N LYS A 153 1.58 -4.71 -15.41
CA LYS A 153 2.86 -5.29 -15.86
C LYS A 153 3.22 -4.86 -17.27
N THR A 154 2.20 -4.68 -18.12
CA THR A 154 2.35 -4.29 -19.53
C THR A 154 2.58 -2.79 -19.76
N LEU A 155 2.61 -1.99 -18.70
CA LEU A 155 2.97 -0.57 -18.82
C LEU A 155 4.42 -0.48 -19.31
N PRO A 156 4.71 0.35 -20.35
CA PRO A 156 6.09 0.57 -20.77
C PRO A 156 6.95 1.10 -19.63
N ALA A 157 8.18 0.60 -19.50
CA ALA A 157 9.08 1.03 -18.42
C ALA A 157 9.31 2.56 -18.43
N ALA A 158 9.40 3.16 -19.62
CA ALA A 158 9.58 4.61 -19.76
C ALA A 158 8.37 5.46 -19.30
N ASP A 159 7.18 4.84 -19.15
CA ASP A 159 5.96 5.50 -18.68
C ASP A 159 5.67 5.22 -17.19
N ALA A 160 6.52 4.43 -16.54
CA ALA A 160 6.35 4.04 -15.16
C ALA A 160 7.11 5.01 -14.23
N ASP A 161 6.43 5.44 -13.17
CA ASP A 161 7.04 6.26 -12.12
C ASP A 161 7.55 5.38 -10.96
N GLY A 162 7.12 4.13 -10.89
CA GLY A 162 7.51 3.23 -9.81
C GLY A 162 6.81 1.87 -9.89
N GLU A 163 7.05 1.05 -8.87
CA GLU A 163 6.53 -0.30 -8.73
C GLU A 163 5.55 -0.40 -7.56
N ASN A 164 4.51 -1.22 -7.73
CA ASN A 164 3.56 -1.53 -6.67
C ASN A 164 4.18 -2.47 -5.63
N VAL A 165 4.32 -1.99 -4.41
CA VAL A 165 4.82 -2.80 -3.27
C VAL A 165 3.87 -3.95 -2.88
N GLY A 166 2.63 -3.92 -3.36
CA GLY A 166 1.65 -4.96 -3.00
C GLY A 166 0.93 -4.71 -1.68
N VAL A 167 0.93 -3.47 -1.17
CA VAL A 167 0.18 -3.06 0.03
C VAL A 167 -0.72 -1.88 -0.31
N VAL A 168 -2.04 -2.04 -0.13
CA VAL A 168 -3.05 -1.06 -0.55
C VAL A 168 -4.09 -0.88 0.54
N LYS A 169 -4.43 0.38 0.85
CA LYS A 169 -5.48 0.79 1.78
C LYS A 169 -6.70 1.29 1.02
N PHE A 170 -7.89 0.87 1.44
CA PHE A 170 -9.17 1.42 1.00
C PHE A 170 -10.01 1.82 2.22
N GLY A 171 -10.54 3.04 2.19
CA GLY A 171 -11.54 3.48 3.14
C GLY A 171 -12.90 2.83 2.87
N ARG A 172 -13.91 3.12 3.71
CA ARG A 172 -15.23 2.50 3.64
C ARG A 172 -15.89 2.61 2.25
N ASP A 173 -15.88 3.81 1.68
CA ASP A 173 -16.54 4.03 0.38
C ASP A 173 -15.72 3.46 -0.78
N GLY A 174 -14.38 3.54 -0.68
CA GLY A 174 -13.47 2.87 -1.62
C GLY A 174 -13.65 1.36 -1.61
N ALA A 175 -13.81 0.76 -0.44
CA ALA A 175 -14.04 -0.68 -0.27
C ALA A 175 -15.34 -1.14 -0.96
N ARG A 176 -16.42 -0.37 -0.85
CA ARG A 176 -17.69 -0.66 -1.54
C ARG A 176 -17.55 -0.60 -3.06
N LEU A 177 -16.90 0.45 -3.56
CA LEU A 177 -16.62 0.58 -4.99
C LEU A 177 -15.76 -0.58 -5.48
N LEU A 178 -14.66 -0.90 -4.78
CA LEU A 178 -13.78 -2.00 -5.16
C LEU A 178 -14.52 -3.34 -5.17
N ALA A 179 -15.37 -3.62 -4.17
CA ALA A 179 -16.17 -4.84 -4.13
C ALA A 179 -17.05 -4.98 -5.38
N SER A 180 -17.69 -3.89 -5.83
CA SER A 180 -18.48 -3.87 -7.08
C SER A 180 -17.61 -4.12 -8.32
N LEU A 181 -16.41 -3.52 -8.38
CA LEU A 181 -15.47 -3.73 -9.49
C LEU A 181 -14.95 -5.17 -9.54
N LEU A 182 -14.69 -5.77 -8.38
CA LEU A 182 -14.32 -7.18 -8.28
C LEU A 182 -15.45 -8.10 -8.80
N ASP A 183 -16.73 -7.81 -8.43
CA ASP A 183 -17.88 -8.56 -8.95
C ASP A 183 -17.98 -8.46 -10.47
N GLN A 184 -17.82 -7.25 -11.03
CA GLN A 184 -17.83 -7.04 -12.48
C GLN A 184 -16.70 -7.80 -13.18
N ARG A 185 -15.47 -7.75 -12.64
CA ARG A 185 -14.34 -8.48 -13.21
C ARG A 185 -14.52 -9.98 -13.20
N VAL A 186 -14.98 -10.54 -12.10
CA VAL A 186 -15.24 -11.98 -11.97
C VAL A 186 -16.37 -12.41 -12.91
N ALA A 187 -17.45 -11.63 -12.99
CA ALA A 187 -18.54 -11.89 -13.92
C ALA A 187 -18.12 -11.84 -15.40
N ALA A 188 -17.15 -10.98 -15.73
CA ALA A 188 -16.55 -10.89 -17.07
C ALA A 188 -15.49 -11.98 -17.35
N GLY A 189 -15.27 -12.93 -16.45
CA GLY A 189 -14.31 -14.04 -16.63
C GLY A 189 -12.90 -13.74 -16.19
N GLY A 190 -12.62 -12.62 -15.50
CA GLY A 190 -11.29 -12.19 -15.02
C GLY A 190 -10.73 -13.02 -13.85
N LEU A 191 -10.96 -14.33 -13.83
CA LEU A 191 -10.56 -15.21 -12.73
C LEU A 191 -9.03 -15.33 -12.60
N LYS A 192 -8.30 -15.12 -13.69
CA LYS A 192 -6.82 -15.19 -13.75
C LYS A 192 -6.16 -13.82 -13.66
N ASP A 193 -6.93 -12.75 -13.48
CA ASP A 193 -6.37 -11.40 -13.32
C ASP A 193 -5.67 -11.26 -11.97
N TRP A 194 -4.67 -10.38 -11.90
CA TRP A 194 -4.08 -9.92 -10.64
C TRP A 194 -4.96 -8.85 -9.99
N ALA A 195 -4.96 -8.77 -8.65
CA ALA A 195 -5.72 -7.77 -7.91
C ALA A 195 -5.46 -6.31 -8.37
N PRO A 196 -4.24 -5.90 -8.73
CA PRO A 196 -3.96 -4.58 -9.29
C PRO A 196 -4.79 -4.20 -10.52
N ARG A 197 -5.32 -5.17 -11.27
CA ARG A 197 -6.24 -4.88 -12.38
C ARG A 197 -7.51 -4.17 -11.90
N ALA A 198 -8.08 -4.61 -10.77
CA ALA A 198 -9.23 -3.94 -10.17
C ALA A 198 -8.85 -2.60 -9.53
N PHE A 199 -7.61 -2.46 -9.03
CA PHE A 199 -7.11 -1.17 -8.51
C PHE A 199 -6.95 -0.14 -9.63
N GLY A 200 -6.52 -0.57 -10.83
CA GLY A 200 -6.48 0.28 -12.02
C GLY A 200 -7.87 0.75 -12.44
N ASP A 201 -8.88 -0.13 -12.44
CA ASP A 201 -10.27 0.26 -12.70
C ASP A 201 -10.80 1.23 -11.65
N PHE A 202 -10.46 1.00 -10.38
CA PHE A 202 -10.79 1.89 -9.28
C PHE A 202 -10.19 3.29 -9.49
N ALA A 203 -8.91 3.36 -9.84
CA ALA A 203 -8.19 4.63 -10.02
C ALA A 203 -8.77 5.51 -11.16
N ARG A 204 -9.49 4.90 -12.11
CA ARG A 204 -10.21 5.63 -13.18
C ARG A 204 -11.49 6.29 -12.70
N ILE A 205 -12.09 5.79 -11.61
CA ILE A 205 -13.39 6.23 -11.09
C ILE A 205 -13.20 7.09 -9.85
N ARG A 206 -12.31 6.70 -8.94
CA ARG A 206 -12.06 7.35 -7.66
C ARG A 206 -10.55 7.52 -7.44
N PRO A 207 -10.10 8.64 -6.85
CA PRO A 207 -8.68 8.85 -6.58
C PRO A 207 -8.09 7.73 -5.72
N LEU A 208 -7.05 7.07 -6.25
CA LEU A 208 -6.16 6.17 -5.52
C LEU A 208 -4.81 6.88 -5.40
N HIS A 209 -4.37 7.18 -4.18
CA HIS A 209 -3.18 7.98 -3.95
C HIS A 209 -1.93 7.08 -3.83
N ALA A 210 -0.81 7.57 -4.31
CA ALA A 210 0.47 6.89 -4.21
C ALA A 210 1.25 7.41 -2.99
N ILE A 211 1.62 6.52 -2.08
CA ILE A 211 2.45 6.79 -0.90
C ILE A 211 3.80 6.13 -1.14
N GLY A 212 4.87 6.92 -1.23
CA GLY A 212 6.21 6.42 -1.48
C GLY A 212 6.77 5.62 -0.32
N THR A 213 7.64 4.66 -0.61
CA THR A 213 8.36 3.86 0.40
C THR A 213 9.35 4.67 1.23
N ARG A 214 9.68 5.89 0.80
CA ARG A 214 10.64 6.80 1.46
C ARG A 214 12.03 6.19 1.66
N GLY A 215 12.39 5.21 0.81
CA GLY A 215 13.66 4.50 0.89
C GLY A 215 13.74 3.43 1.98
N TYR A 216 12.65 3.14 2.68
CA TYR A 216 12.61 2.01 3.61
C TYR A 216 12.83 0.69 2.87
N PRO A 217 13.60 -0.25 3.46
CA PRO A 217 13.92 -1.52 2.83
C PRO A 217 12.69 -2.40 2.66
N TRP A 218 12.58 -2.98 1.47
CA TRP A 218 11.53 -3.92 1.12
C TRP A 218 11.96 -4.82 -0.04
N THR A 219 11.29 -5.92 -0.24
CA THR A 219 11.40 -6.76 -1.44
C THR A 219 10.20 -7.66 -1.59
N GLU A 220 9.78 -7.92 -2.83
CA GLU A 220 8.95 -9.07 -3.18
C GLU A 220 9.86 -10.29 -3.32
N ILE A 221 9.43 -11.47 -2.85
CA ILE A 221 10.24 -12.69 -2.89
C ILE A 221 9.58 -13.66 -3.86
N ASP A 222 9.94 -13.61 -5.14
CA ASP A 222 9.41 -14.46 -6.20
C ASP A 222 10.36 -15.57 -6.60
N PHE A 223 11.66 -15.31 -6.55
CA PHE A 223 12.73 -16.21 -6.99
C PHE A 223 13.71 -16.52 -5.85
N PRO A 224 14.55 -17.57 -5.96
CA PRO A 224 15.58 -17.87 -4.97
C PRO A 224 16.53 -16.71 -4.68
N GLU A 225 16.86 -15.91 -5.70
CA GLU A 225 17.74 -14.75 -5.61
C GLU A 225 17.13 -13.65 -4.71
N ASP A 226 15.79 -13.47 -4.82
CA ASP A 226 15.06 -12.53 -3.95
C ASP A 226 15.12 -12.98 -2.49
N TYR A 227 15.00 -14.29 -2.26
CA TYR A 227 15.11 -14.84 -0.92
C TYR A 227 16.51 -14.64 -0.33
N GLU A 228 17.56 -14.88 -1.11
CA GLU A 228 18.92 -14.63 -0.68
C GLU A 228 19.13 -13.15 -0.33
N ARG A 229 18.65 -12.24 -1.18
CA ARG A 229 18.68 -10.79 -0.93
C ARG A 229 17.87 -10.43 0.31
N ALA A 230 16.69 -11.00 0.47
CA ALA A 230 15.84 -10.76 1.64
C ALA A 230 16.53 -11.12 2.95
N VAL A 231 17.26 -12.25 3.00
CA VAL A 231 17.98 -12.71 4.20
C VAL A 231 19.26 -11.92 4.43
N ARG A 232 20.04 -11.66 3.38
CA ARG A 232 21.36 -11.05 3.49
C ARG A 232 21.31 -9.54 3.70
N ASP A 233 20.41 -8.85 2.99
CA ASP A 233 20.45 -7.39 2.88
C ASP A 233 19.19 -6.74 3.50
N ILE A 234 17.98 -7.20 3.15
CA ILE A 234 16.73 -6.52 3.50
C ILE A 234 16.36 -6.73 4.97
N LEU A 235 16.40 -7.99 5.45
CA LEU A 235 16.04 -8.27 6.84
C LEU A 235 16.97 -7.57 7.84
N PRO A 236 18.31 -7.61 7.69
CA PRO A 236 19.20 -6.84 8.58
C PRO A 236 18.93 -5.33 8.56
N ALA A 237 18.60 -4.77 7.39
CA ALA A 237 18.24 -3.35 7.27
C ALA A 237 16.89 -3.01 7.94
N ILE A 238 15.94 -3.96 7.97
CA ILE A 238 14.66 -3.81 8.70
C ILE A 238 14.87 -3.92 10.21
N GLU A 239 15.71 -4.86 10.66
CA GLU A 239 15.93 -5.17 12.09
C GLU A 239 17.03 -4.29 12.72
N GLY A 240 17.89 -3.68 11.90
CA GLY A 240 18.88 -2.70 12.35
C GLY A 240 18.24 -1.34 12.67
N ASP A 241 18.79 -0.62 13.65
CA ASP A 241 18.35 0.74 14.02
C ASP A 241 18.64 1.80 12.94
N ASP A 242 18.80 1.44 11.65
CA ASP A 242 19.06 2.34 10.53
C ASP A 242 17.88 3.25 10.15
N VAL A 243 16.92 3.41 11.04
CA VAL A 243 15.86 4.46 10.97
C VAL A 243 16.50 5.86 10.80
N ALA A 244 17.73 6.07 11.27
CA ALA A 244 18.47 7.32 11.10
C ALA A 244 18.78 7.64 9.63
N LEU A 245 19.04 6.64 8.78
CA LEU A 245 19.34 6.84 7.35
C LEU A 245 18.06 7.12 6.52
N ALA A 246 16.92 6.57 6.93
CA ALA A 246 15.65 6.85 6.27
C ALA A 246 15.13 8.27 6.57
N SER A 247 15.48 8.85 7.74
CA SER A 247 15.10 10.22 8.11
C SER A 247 15.88 11.30 7.34
N ASP A 248 17.07 10.97 6.84
CA ASP A 248 17.92 11.89 6.07
C ASP A 248 17.64 11.85 4.54
N ARG A 249 16.93 10.82 4.08
CA ARG A 249 16.47 10.79 2.70
C ARG A 249 15.30 11.76 2.55
N ARG A 250 15.55 12.86 1.83
CA ARG A 250 14.49 13.84 1.54
C ARG A 250 13.25 13.11 1.03
N PRO A 251 12.03 13.45 1.53
CA PRO A 251 10.83 12.94 0.92
C PRO A 251 10.90 13.32 -0.56
N ALA A 252 10.66 12.35 -1.44
CA ALA A 252 10.38 12.66 -2.83
C ALA A 252 9.30 13.75 -2.79
N THR A 253 9.67 14.96 -3.18
CA THR A 253 8.81 16.12 -3.08
C THR A 253 7.64 15.81 -4.00
N ALA A 254 6.51 15.39 -3.44
CA ALA A 254 5.26 15.55 -4.15
C ALA A 254 5.19 17.04 -4.44
N VAL A 255 5.46 17.43 -5.68
CA VAL A 255 5.23 18.80 -6.15
C VAL A 255 3.72 18.98 -6.02
N ILE A 256 3.30 19.52 -4.88
CA ILE A 256 1.98 20.09 -4.72
C ILE A 256 2.04 21.36 -5.57
N GLU A 257 1.82 21.24 -6.86
CA GLU A 257 1.39 22.37 -7.67
C GLU A 257 0.06 22.82 -7.08
N GLN A 258 0.12 23.89 -6.33
CA GLN A 258 -1.09 24.58 -5.92
C GLN A 258 -1.83 25.02 -7.19
N PRO A 259 -3.14 24.80 -7.29
CA PRO A 259 -3.90 25.37 -8.40
C PRO A 259 -3.76 26.88 -8.31
N ASP A 260 -3.48 27.54 -9.46
CA ASP A 260 -3.51 28.98 -9.65
C ASP A 260 -4.79 29.57 -9.06
N ALA A 261 -4.71 30.01 -7.84
CA ALA A 261 -5.64 30.95 -7.27
C ALA A 261 -4.80 32.16 -6.85
N THR A 262 -4.72 33.12 -7.74
CA THR A 262 -4.24 34.47 -7.42
C THR A 262 -5.21 35.08 -6.40
N ILE A 263 -5.02 34.74 -5.13
CA ILE A 263 -5.64 35.48 -4.05
C ILE A 263 -4.76 36.70 -3.82
N VAL A 264 -5.16 37.81 -4.40
CA VAL A 264 -4.63 39.13 -4.04
C VAL A 264 -5.07 39.42 -2.61
N VAL A 265 -4.25 39.06 -1.63
CA VAL A 265 -4.43 39.54 -0.26
C VAL A 265 -3.98 41.01 -0.23
N ARG A 266 -4.93 41.94 -0.37
CA ARG A 266 -4.72 43.32 0.01
C ARG A 266 -4.50 43.37 1.53
N ALA A 267 -3.25 43.56 1.93
CA ALA A 267 -2.91 43.89 3.31
C ALA A 267 -3.55 45.25 3.66
N VAL A 268 -4.62 45.22 4.43
CA VAL A 268 -5.16 46.39 5.11
C VAL A 268 -4.21 46.67 6.28
N ARG A 269 -3.32 47.67 6.10
CA ARG A 269 -2.58 48.24 7.22
C ARG A 269 -3.58 48.95 8.13
N MET A 270 -3.88 48.38 9.28
CA MET A 270 -4.45 49.14 10.39
C MET A 270 -3.37 50.13 10.89
N ARG A 271 -3.61 51.41 10.66
CA ARG A 271 -2.91 52.49 11.35
C ARG A 271 -3.43 52.50 12.80
N ALA A 272 -2.55 52.42 13.73
CA ALA A 272 -2.79 52.80 15.12
C ALA A 272 -2.83 54.35 15.15
N ASP A 273 -4.00 54.92 15.29
CA ASP A 273 -4.14 56.33 15.66
C ASP A 273 -4.19 56.41 17.19
N THR A 274 -3.02 56.78 17.74
CA THR A 274 -2.95 57.51 19.00
C THR A 274 -3.15 58.97 18.68
N ASP A 275 -4.30 59.53 19.02
CA ASP A 275 -4.29 60.95 19.29
C ASP A 275 -5.28 61.33 20.39
N THR A 276 -4.72 62.05 21.30
CA THR A 276 -5.16 62.68 22.49
C THR A 276 -6.29 63.68 22.26
N MET A 277 -7.24 63.64 23.19
CA MET A 277 -8.18 64.75 23.40
C MET A 277 -7.46 66.06 23.75
N PRO A 278 -8.11 67.19 23.47
CA PRO A 278 -8.21 68.29 24.43
C PRO A 278 -9.65 68.70 24.73
N LEU A 279 -9.78 69.06 26.01
CA LEU A 279 -10.96 69.58 26.66
C LEU A 279 -11.29 71.02 26.23
N SER A 280 -12.60 71.30 26.12
CA SER A 280 -13.35 72.48 26.53
C SER A 280 -13.12 73.82 25.84
N PRO A 281 -14.00 74.79 25.94
CA PRO A 281 -15.11 75.03 26.89
C PRO A 281 -16.45 75.53 26.32
N ALA A 282 -17.38 75.64 27.27
CA ALA A 282 -18.75 76.13 27.19
C ALA A 282 -18.93 77.62 26.75
N SER A 283 -20.10 77.86 26.24
CA SER A 283 -21.00 79.05 26.37
C SER A 283 -21.97 79.04 25.17
N GLY A 284 -23.21 79.01 25.34
CA GLY A 284 -24.05 80.06 25.93
C GLY A 284 -25.13 80.35 24.95
N GLU A 285 -26.34 80.35 25.41
CA GLU A 285 -27.69 80.68 25.00
C GLU A 285 -28.58 79.57 24.53
#